data_565763692d866524dccee2d7986b5704
#
_entry.id   565763692d866524dccee2d7986b5704
#
_cell.length_a   1.000
_cell.length_b   1.000
_cell.length_c   1.000
_cell.angle_alpha   90.00
_cell.angle_beta   90.00
_cell.angle_gamma   90.00
#
_symmetry.space_group_name_H-M   'P 1'
#
loop_
_entity.id
_entity.type
_entity.pdbx_description
1 polymer ?
#
loop_
_entity_poly.entity_id
_entity_poly.type
_entity_poly.pdbx_seq_one_letter_code
_entity_poly.pdbx_strand_id
1 'polypeptide(L)'
;MSRAGRRAADDLGRTLPRYGSQEEAEKALFDQRDLLLGRLRTAAAASPSFQFDLTPESLKTLERWYFEVRERGTFARYGLSPETFERCIAMYLGEVIVKNHAAFRWVVREFPFVPGTYEIGVDRGTLAVMLTRFGEVHTRPNNRKRESIWREYHRWVS
;
A
#
# COMPACT_ATOMS: atom_id res chain seq x y z
N MET A 1 -14.30 -18.20 -14.25
CA MET A 1 -14.63 -17.32 -13.11
C MET A 1 -16.12 -17.35 -12.83
N SER A 2 -16.52 -17.47 -11.57
CA SER A 2 -17.93 -17.48 -11.18
C SER A 2 -18.59 -16.12 -11.39
N ARG A 3 -19.95 -16.11 -11.42
CA ARG A 3 -20.72 -14.86 -11.53
C ARG A 3 -20.42 -13.88 -10.39
N ALA A 4 -20.29 -14.42 -9.15
CA ALA A 4 -19.93 -13.62 -7.99
C ALA A 4 -18.50 -13.05 -8.10
N GLY A 5 -17.54 -13.85 -8.58
CA GLY A 5 -16.18 -13.41 -8.81
C GLY A 5 -16.07 -12.31 -9.87
N ARG A 6 -16.85 -12.41 -10.97
CA ARG A 6 -16.89 -11.37 -12.00
C ARG A 6 -17.45 -10.06 -11.44
N ARG A 7 -18.52 -10.13 -10.67
CA ARG A 7 -19.12 -8.94 -10.05
C ARG A 7 -18.14 -8.25 -9.09
N ALA A 8 -17.42 -9.03 -8.27
CA ALA A 8 -16.40 -8.50 -7.37
C ALA A 8 -15.24 -7.81 -8.15
N ALA A 9 -14.81 -8.41 -9.27
CA ALA A 9 -13.78 -7.83 -10.12
C ALA A 9 -14.27 -6.53 -10.78
N ASP A 10 -15.51 -6.49 -11.27
CA ASP A 10 -16.10 -5.28 -11.85
C ASP A 10 -16.20 -4.16 -10.81
N ASP A 11 -16.64 -4.48 -9.60
CA ASP A 11 -16.75 -3.53 -8.48
C ASP A 11 -15.37 -2.96 -8.10
N LEU A 12 -14.35 -3.81 -8.01
CA LEU A 12 -12.97 -3.37 -7.77
C LEU A 12 -12.49 -2.45 -8.89
N GLY A 13 -12.66 -2.85 -10.14
CA GLY A 13 -12.22 -2.07 -11.29
C GLY A 13 -12.81 -0.67 -11.35
N ARG A 14 -14.05 -0.48 -10.88
CA ARG A 14 -14.69 0.84 -10.83
C ARG A 14 -14.02 1.79 -9.86
N THR A 15 -13.31 1.28 -8.85
CA THR A 15 -12.60 2.10 -7.87
C THR A 15 -11.16 2.39 -8.26
N LEU A 16 -10.64 1.71 -9.28
CA LEU A 16 -9.28 1.90 -9.74
C LEU A 16 -9.15 3.13 -10.65
N PRO A 17 -7.98 3.81 -10.63
CA PRO A 17 -7.77 4.96 -11.50
C PRO A 17 -7.72 4.55 -12.98
N ARG A 18 -8.19 5.47 -13.84
CA ARG A 18 -8.21 5.28 -15.29
C ARG A 18 -7.16 6.15 -15.96
N TYR A 19 -6.45 5.56 -16.91
CA TYR A 19 -5.45 6.26 -17.71
C TYR A 19 -5.58 5.84 -19.18
N GLY A 20 -5.12 6.70 -20.08
CA GLY A 20 -5.20 6.47 -21.52
C GLY A 20 -4.17 5.49 -22.07
N SER A 21 -3.07 5.25 -21.31
CA SER A 21 -2.00 4.35 -21.73
C SER A 21 -1.24 3.81 -20.52
N GLN A 22 -0.48 2.73 -20.75
CA GLN A 22 0.43 2.16 -19.75
C GLN A 22 1.47 3.18 -19.29
N GLU A 23 2.05 3.94 -20.22
CA GLU A 23 3.05 4.97 -19.92
C GLU A 23 2.48 6.08 -19.03
N GLU A 24 1.29 6.55 -19.35
CA GLU A 24 0.59 7.56 -18.55
C GLU A 24 0.30 7.05 -17.14
N ALA A 25 -0.19 5.80 -17.03
CA ALA A 25 -0.47 5.15 -15.77
C ALA A 25 0.79 5.00 -14.90
N GLU A 26 1.90 4.56 -15.49
CA GLU A 26 3.18 4.42 -14.78
C GLU A 26 3.65 5.74 -14.21
N LYS A 27 3.64 6.79 -15.03
CA LYS A 27 4.05 8.12 -14.58
C LYS A 27 3.20 8.60 -13.40
N ALA A 28 1.88 8.53 -13.55
CA ALA A 28 0.95 9.02 -12.53
C ALA A 28 1.06 8.22 -11.23
N LEU A 29 1.10 6.91 -11.30
CA LEU A 29 1.11 6.05 -10.11
C LEU A 29 2.48 6.04 -9.41
N PHE A 30 3.58 6.12 -10.14
CA PHE A 30 4.91 6.25 -9.53
C PHE A 30 5.10 7.64 -8.90
N ASP A 31 4.61 8.70 -9.51
CA ASP A 31 4.64 10.03 -8.91
C ASP A 31 3.80 10.05 -7.61
N GLN A 32 2.64 9.42 -7.63
CA GLN A 32 1.80 9.30 -6.44
C GLN A 32 2.47 8.48 -5.32
N ARG A 33 3.11 7.37 -5.67
CA ARG A 33 3.91 6.59 -4.72
C ARG A 33 4.94 7.47 -4.02
N ASP A 34 5.71 8.24 -4.78
CA ASP A 34 6.76 9.09 -4.25
C ASP A 34 6.19 10.20 -3.35
N LEU A 35 5.05 10.78 -3.73
CA LEU A 35 4.35 11.75 -2.91
C LEU A 35 3.88 11.15 -1.57
N LEU A 36 3.28 9.96 -1.61
CA LEU A 36 2.80 9.28 -0.41
C LEU A 36 3.95 8.90 0.53
N LEU A 37 5.05 8.38 -0.02
CA LEU A 37 6.25 8.07 0.77
C LEU A 37 6.84 9.34 1.41
N GLY A 38 6.88 10.44 0.68
CA GLY A 38 7.34 11.73 1.20
C GLY A 38 6.46 12.24 2.35
N ARG A 39 5.14 12.12 2.22
CA ARG A 39 4.20 12.52 3.27
C ARG A 39 4.34 11.65 4.52
N LEU A 40 4.53 10.35 4.35
CA LEU A 40 4.76 9.45 5.48
C LEU A 40 6.07 9.77 6.19
N ARG A 41 7.13 10.05 5.44
CA ARG A 41 8.43 10.45 6.00
C ARG A 41 8.32 11.71 6.84
N THR A 42 7.60 12.72 6.34
CA THR A 42 7.37 13.96 7.08
C THR A 42 6.57 13.72 8.36
N ALA A 43 5.51 12.93 8.28
CA ALA A 43 4.71 12.56 9.44
C ALA A 43 5.52 11.77 10.49
N ALA A 44 6.34 10.85 10.04
CA ALA A 44 7.22 10.05 10.91
C ALA A 44 8.23 10.91 11.67
N ALA A 45 8.76 11.95 11.04
CA ALA A 45 9.69 12.89 11.69
C ALA A 45 9.06 13.62 12.88
N ALA A 46 7.75 13.78 12.88
CA ALA A 46 6.98 14.41 13.97
C ALA A 46 6.50 13.41 15.02
N SER A 47 6.80 12.13 14.88
CA SER A 47 6.33 11.06 15.77
C SER A 47 7.50 10.32 16.41
N PRO A 48 7.48 10.05 17.73
CA PRO A 48 8.47 9.17 18.36
C PRO A 48 8.15 7.68 18.16
N SER A 49 6.97 7.35 17.64
CA SER A 49 6.45 5.98 17.59
C SER A 49 6.92 5.18 16.38
N PHE A 50 7.41 5.85 15.33
CA PHE A 50 7.79 5.19 14.09
C PHE A 50 8.98 5.88 13.45
N GLN A 51 9.97 5.08 13.01
CA GLN A 51 11.11 5.54 12.22
C GLN A 51 10.99 5.06 10.78
N PHE A 52 11.13 5.98 9.85
CA PHE A 52 11.12 5.68 8.41
C PHE A 52 12.50 5.15 7.98
N ASP A 53 12.80 3.90 8.33
CA ASP A 53 14.11 3.29 8.06
C ASP A 53 14.08 2.16 7.03
N LEU A 54 12.91 1.80 6.53
CA LEU A 54 12.70 0.76 5.51
C LEU A 54 13.18 -0.64 5.92
N THR A 55 13.30 -0.89 7.22
CA THR A 55 13.57 -2.25 7.72
C THR A 55 12.28 -3.06 7.79
N PRO A 56 12.35 -4.40 7.65
CA PRO A 56 11.17 -5.24 7.87
C PRO A 56 10.52 -5.04 9.24
N GLU A 57 11.31 -4.84 10.28
CA GLU A 57 10.84 -4.64 11.66
C GLU A 57 10.02 -3.36 11.81
N SER A 58 10.32 -2.33 11.01
CA SER A 58 9.57 -1.08 11.03
C SER A 58 8.11 -1.26 10.61
N LEU A 59 7.77 -2.35 9.91
CA LEU A 59 6.38 -2.66 9.54
C LEU A 59 5.51 -2.90 10.78
N LYS A 60 6.08 -3.48 11.83
CA LYS A 60 5.37 -3.67 13.11
C LYS A 60 5.09 -2.35 13.80
N THR A 61 6.08 -1.47 13.85
CA THR A 61 5.94 -0.16 14.48
C THR A 61 5.03 0.76 13.69
N LEU A 62 5.04 0.66 12.36
CA LEU A 62 4.13 1.40 11.48
C LEU A 62 2.68 1.04 11.74
N GLU A 63 2.36 -0.25 11.81
CA GLU A 63 1.00 -0.73 12.09
C GLU A 63 0.54 -0.26 13.47
N ARG A 64 1.39 -0.41 14.47
CA ARG A 64 1.10 0.03 15.84
C ARG A 64 0.82 1.53 15.89
N TRP A 65 1.64 2.33 15.23
CA TRP A 65 1.47 3.78 15.15
C TRP A 65 0.14 4.16 14.48
N TYR A 66 -0.21 3.51 13.37
CA TYR A 66 -1.49 3.75 12.71
C TYR A 66 -2.66 3.55 13.68
N PHE A 67 -2.68 2.43 14.41
CA PHE A 67 -3.78 2.14 15.34
C PHE A 67 -3.80 3.09 16.55
N GLU A 68 -2.64 3.53 17.04
CA GLU A 68 -2.56 4.56 18.07
C GLU A 68 -3.17 5.88 17.60
N VAL A 69 -2.81 6.33 16.41
CA VAL A 69 -3.34 7.56 15.81
C VAL A 69 -4.86 7.46 15.64
N ARG A 70 -5.32 6.32 15.15
CA ARG A 70 -6.74 6.06 14.96
C ARG A 70 -7.53 6.11 16.28
N GLU A 71 -7.05 5.45 17.31
CA GLU A 71 -7.70 5.41 18.61
C GLU A 71 -7.75 6.77 19.30
N ARG A 72 -6.69 7.56 19.15
CA ARG A 72 -6.60 8.90 19.72
C ARG A 72 -7.26 9.97 18.87
N GLY A 73 -7.66 9.62 17.63
CA GLY A 73 -8.22 10.58 16.69
C GLY A 73 -7.27 11.69 16.29
N THR A 74 -5.97 11.39 16.21
CA THR A 74 -4.92 12.41 16.01
C THR A 74 -4.37 12.48 14.58
N PHE A 75 -5.11 12.03 13.59
CA PHE A 75 -4.67 12.07 12.18
C PHE A 75 -4.29 13.49 11.74
N ALA A 76 -5.05 14.49 12.12
CA ALA A 76 -4.79 15.88 11.73
C ALA A 76 -3.42 16.39 12.22
N ARG A 77 -2.91 15.88 13.34
CA ARG A 77 -1.60 16.23 13.89
C ARG A 77 -0.48 15.92 12.90
N TYR A 78 -0.65 14.88 12.08
CA TYR A 78 0.34 14.40 11.12
C TYR A 78 0.04 14.85 9.69
N GLY A 79 -1.02 15.63 9.49
CA GLY A 79 -1.42 16.09 8.16
C GLY A 79 -1.88 14.97 7.22
N LEU A 80 -2.32 13.85 7.79
CA LEU A 80 -2.78 12.68 7.03
C LEU A 80 -4.24 12.38 7.37
N SER A 81 -5.09 12.16 6.35
CA SER A 81 -6.39 11.54 6.58
C SER A 81 -6.20 10.04 6.83
N PRO A 82 -7.19 9.35 7.43
CA PRO A 82 -7.11 7.89 7.57
C PRO A 82 -6.83 7.19 6.23
N GLU A 83 -7.53 7.57 5.17
CA GLU A 83 -7.38 6.99 3.83
C GLU A 83 -5.98 7.24 3.26
N THR A 84 -5.46 8.45 3.41
CA THR A 84 -4.10 8.78 2.95
C THR A 84 -3.06 7.99 3.74
N PHE A 85 -3.22 7.85 5.05
CA PHE A 85 -2.31 7.07 5.89
C PHE A 85 -2.30 5.59 5.45
N GLU A 86 -3.47 5.02 5.18
CA GLU A 86 -3.60 3.65 4.67
C GLU A 86 -2.87 3.46 3.35
N ARG A 87 -2.97 4.42 2.44
CA ARG A 87 -2.25 4.41 1.16
C ARG A 87 -0.74 4.56 1.35
N CYS A 88 -0.31 5.36 2.30
CA CYS A 88 1.10 5.47 2.68
C CYS A 88 1.65 4.14 3.19
N ILE A 89 0.90 3.42 4.01
CA ILE A 89 1.28 2.10 4.52
C ILE A 89 1.53 1.12 3.36
N ALA A 90 0.64 1.09 2.39
CA ALA A 90 0.78 0.23 1.22
C ALA A 90 2.06 0.53 0.43
N MET A 91 2.33 1.80 0.18
CA MET A 91 3.54 2.21 -0.55
C MET A 91 4.82 1.93 0.25
N TYR A 92 4.77 2.14 1.56
CA TYR A 92 5.89 1.82 2.45
C TYR A 92 6.23 0.33 2.45
N LEU A 93 5.21 -0.51 2.52
CA LEU A 93 5.42 -1.96 2.42
C LEU A 93 6.09 -2.35 1.11
N GLY A 94 5.61 -1.81 -0.02
CA GLY A 94 6.24 -2.04 -1.32
C GLY A 94 7.71 -1.61 -1.34
N GLU A 95 8.02 -0.46 -0.78
CA GLU A 95 9.40 0.04 -0.70
C GLU A 95 10.29 -0.82 0.19
N VAL A 96 9.77 -1.30 1.33
CA VAL A 96 10.50 -2.26 2.20
C VAL A 96 10.83 -3.53 1.43
N ILE A 97 9.86 -4.07 0.67
CA ILE A 97 10.08 -5.28 -0.14
C ILE A 97 11.18 -5.05 -1.19
N VAL A 98 11.04 -4.00 -1.99
CA VAL A 98 11.97 -3.70 -3.07
C VAL A 98 13.37 -3.41 -2.56
N LYS A 99 13.49 -2.68 -1.45
CA LYS A 99 14.79 -2.36 -0.86
C LYS A 99 15.51 -3.58 -0.30
N ASN A 100 14.78 -4.51 0.29
CA ASN A 100 15.38 -5.66 1.00
C ASN A 100 15.47 -6.93 0.15
N HIS A 101 14.82 -6.97 -1.01
CA HIS A 101 14.78 -8.16 -1.89
C HIS A 101 14.99 -7.75 -3.34
N ALA A 102 16.21 -7.92 -3.84
CA ALA A 102 16.63 -7.48 -5.18
C ALA A 102 15.81 -8.09 -6.33
N ALA A 103 15.17 -9.24 -6.10
CA ALA A 103 14.31 -9.87 -7.09
C ALA A 103 12.99 -9.14 -7.34
N PHE A 104 12.55 -8.31 -6.41
CA PHE A 104 11.32 -7.52 -6.53
C PHE A 104 11.56 -6.17 -7.17
N ARG A 105 10.57 -5.72 -7.95
CA ARG A 105 10.56 -4.38 -8.56
C ARG A 105 9.15 -3.79 -8.48
N TRP A 106 9.06 -2.47 -8.52
CA TRP A 106 7.79 -1.78 -8.68
C TRP A 106 7.22 -2.00 -10.08
N VAL A 107 5.91 -2.23 -10.15
CA VAL A 107 5.20 -2.39 -11.43
C VAL A 107 3.86 -1.67 -11.37
N VAL A 108 3.42 -1.22 -12.55
CA VAL A 108 2.06 -0.75 -12.80
C VAL A 108 1.47 -1.66 -13.87
N ARG A 109 0.28 -2.18 -13.63
CA ARG A 109 -0.39 -3.11 -14.55
C ARG A 109 -1.82 -2.70 -14.79
N GLU A 110 -2.27 -2.87 -16.02
CA GLU A 110 -3.67 -2.75 -16.35
C GLU A 110 -4.46 -3.86 -15.64
N PHE A 111 -5.59 -3.50 -15.04
CA PHE A 111 -6.47 -4.46 -14.40
C PHE A 111 -7.24 -5.23 -15.49
N PRO A 112 -7.11 -6.57 -15.54
CA PRO A 112 -7.55 -7.34 -16.72
C PRO A 112 -9.07 -7.39 -16.91
N PHE A 113 -9.85 -7.13 -15.85
CA PHE A 113 -11.31 -7.26 -15.91
C PHE A 113 -12.02 -5.95 -16.24
N VAL A 114 -11.35 -4.82 -16.13
CA VAL A 114 -11.89 -3.50 -16.49
C VAL A 114 -10.84 -2.72 -17.29
N PRO A 115 -10.86 -2.78 -18.63
CA PRO A 115 -9.88 -2.11 -19.47
C PRO A 115 -9.75 -0.62 -19.16
N GLY A 116 -8.53 -0.10 -19.22
CA GLY A 116 -8.24 1.31 -18.95
C GLY A 116 -8.06 1.63 -17.47
N THR A 117 -8.23 0.68 -16.57
CA THR A 117 -7.94 0.83 -15.14
C THR A 117 -6.61 0.19 -14.77
N TYR A 118 -5.91 0.75 -13.78
CA TYR A 118 -4.53 0.35 -13.48
C TYR A 118 -4.31 0.21 -11.98
N GLU A 119 -3.37 -0.66 -11.64
CA GLU A 119 -2.94 -0.91 -10.27
C GLU A 119 -1.42 -0.75 -10.15
N ILE A 120 -0.97 -0.36 -8.97
CA ILE A 120 0.44 -0.34 -8.61
C ILE A 120 0.75 -1.46 -7.62
N GLY A 121 1.92 -2.07 -7.76
CA GLY A 121 2.37 -3.13 -6.88
C GLY A 121 3.84 -3.44 -7.07
N VAL A 122 4.25 -4.60 -6.59
CA VAL A 122 5.61 -5.12 -6.73
C VAL A 122 5.57 -6.54 -7.30
N ASP A 123 6.54 -6.91 -8.11
CA ASP A 123 6.64 -8.27 -8.63
C ASP A 123 8.05 -8.82 -8.60
N ARG A 124 8.14 -10.15 -8.66
CA ARG A 124 9.37 -10.89 -8.91
C ARG A 124 9.09 -11.97 -9.97
N GLY A 125 8.87 -11.56 -11.20
CA GLY A 125 8.53 -12.50 -12.28
C GLY A 125 7.09 -13.03 -12.17
N THR A 126 6.91 -14.25 -11.69
CA THR A 126 5.60 -14.90 -11.62
C THR A 126 4.73 -14.45 -10.45
N LEU A 127 5.34 -13.94 -9.40
CA LEU A 127 4.59 -13.43 -8.24
C LEU A 127 4.45 -11.91 -8.33
N ALA A 128 3.22 -11.45 -8.40
CA ALA A 128 2.88 -10.03 -8.34
C ALA A 128 1.95 -9.76 -7.18
N VAL A 129 2.23 -8.72 -6.42
CA VAL A 129 1.42 -8.28 -5.28
C VAL A 129 0.95 -6.85 -5.55
N MET A 130 -0.35 -6.69 -5.79
CA MET A 130 -0.94 -5.36 -5.99
C MET A 130 -1.25 -4.70 -4.66
N LEU A 131 -0.85 -3.44 -4.53
CA LEU A 131 -0.88 -2.71 -3.28
C LEU A 131 -1.96 -1.62 -3.23
N THR A 132 -2.71 -1.43 -4.30
CA THR A 132 -3.66 -0.32 -4.43
C THR A 132 -4.65 -0.22 -3.27
N ARG A 133 -5.15 -1.34 -2.77
CA ARG A 133 -6.09 -1.39 -1.64
C ARG A 133 -5.54 -2.13 -0.41
N PHE A 134 -4.26 -2.38 -0.39
CA PHE A 134 -3.64 -3.17 0.67
C PHE A 134 -3.82 -2.55 2.05
N GLY A 135 -3.53 -1.26 2.18
CA GLY A 135 -3.64 -0.56 3.46
C GLY A 135 -5.05 -0.61 4.03
N GLU A 136 -6.05 -0.34 3.20
CA GLU A 136 -7.46 -0.39 3.60
C GLU A 136 -7.86 -1.74 4.23
N VAL A 137 -7.39 -2.84 3.64
CA VAL A 137 -7.72 -4.19 4.14
C VAL A 137 -7.02 -4.49 5.46
N HIS A 138 -5.73 -4.15 5.57
CA HIS A 138 -4.90 -4.55 6.71
C HIS A 138 -5.00 -3.60 7.91
N THR A 139 -5.63 -2.44 7.75
CA THR A 139 -5.86 -1.49 8.84
C THR A 139 -7.26 -1.55 9.46
N ARG A 140 -8.04 -2.56 9.13
CA ARG A 140 -9.35 -2.79 9.74
C ARG A 140 -9.21 -3.07 11.25
N PRO A 141 -10.17 -2.66 12.09
CA PRO A 141 -10.08 -2.81 13.54
C PRO A 141 -9.81 -4.24 14.03
N ASN A 142 -10.30 -5.25 13.31
CA ASN A 142 -10.06 -6.65 13.66
C ASN A 142 -8.61 -7.12 13.44
N ASN A 143 -7.80 -6.33 12.73
CA ASN A 143 -6.38 -6.60 12.53
C ASN A 143 -5.48 -5.93 13.59
N ARG A 144 -6.05 -5.15 14.50
CA ARG A 144 -5.29 -4.51 15.57
C ARG A 144 -4.50 -5.55 16.38
N LYS A 145 -3.22 -5.25 16.65
CA LYS A 145 -2.28 -6.12 17.36
C LYS A 145 -1.96 -7.45 16.69
N ARG A 146 -2.35 -7.63 15.43
CA ARG A 146 -2.09 -8.87 14.70
C ARG A 146 -0.79 -8.86 13.89
N GLU A 147 -0.13 -7.70 13.81
CA GLU A 147 1.06 -7.53 12.97
C GLU A 147 0.82 -8.00 11.53
N SER A 148 -0.37 -7.69 11.00
CA SER A 148 -0.86 -8.17 9.72
C SER A 148 0.05 -7.79 8.55
N ILE A 149 0.56 -6.56 8.55
CA ILE A 149 1.42 -6.03 7.49
C ILE A 149 2.76 -6.77 7.48
N TRP A 150 3.36 -6.97 8.65
CA TRP A 150 4.62 -7.70 8.80
C TRP A 150 4.48 -9.18 8.39
N ARG A 151 3.35 -9.81 8.73
CA ARG A 151 3.06 -11.19 8.33
C ARG A 151 2.92 -11.32 6.83
N GLU A 152 2.23 -10.39 6.18
CA GLU A 152 2.10 -10.39 4.72
C GLU A 152 3.46 -10.19 4.04
N TYR A 153 4.29 -9.29 4.57
CA TYR A 153 5.65 -9.14 4.09
C TYR A 153 6.38 -10.48 4.07
N HIS A 154 6.43 -11.19 5.19
CA HIS A 154 7.12 -12.49 5.28
C HIS A 154 6.53 -13.53 4.35
N ARG A 155 5.22 -13.53 4.20
CA ARG A 155 4.53 -14.45 3.29
C ARG A 155 4.97 -14.29 1.84
N TRP A 156 5.20 -13.04 1.40
CA TRP A 156 5.54 -12.78 0.00
C TRP A 156 7.03 -12.92 -0.31
N VAL A 157 7.89 -12.66 0.65
CA VAL A 157 9.35 -12.70 0.45
C VAL A 157 9.97 -14.06 0.76
N SER A 158 9.21 -14.98 1.34
CA SER A 158 9.68 -16.33 1.69
C SER A 158 9.81 -17.26 0.49
#